data_982ab1fc339f63566429e5cd6e376c29
#
_entry.id   982ab1fc339f63566429e5cd6e376c29
#
_cell.length_a   1.000
_cell.length_b   1.000
_cell.length_c   1.000
_cell.angle_alpha   90.00
_cell.angle_beta   90.00
_cell.angle_gamma   90.00
#
_symmetry.space_group_name_H-M   'P 1'
#
loop_
_entity.id
_entity.type
_entity.pdbx_description
1 polymer ?
#
loop_
_entity_poly.entity_id
_entity_poly.type
_entity_poly.pdbx_seq_one_letter_code
_entity_poly.pdbx_strand_id
1 'polypeptide(L)'
;MPIIQPGFRLINKYTLSIALIFVIVVIVIKSVGGTSKKEQEKLIRPVQVVKVAHKIAGQSLSLTGEILAKNEIDLSFRIDGKLIERLVSVGDLVTTGQIVARLDPQDVKDNLIAAKSNLNAAQAALDQATSNEGRQKILLSKGVVTNAKYEDALSQLQSAQAKVEGAEANLSQAQNRVEYTNLKVDTAGIVTAVKAEAGEIVRAGQAVMRIATNEGKDAV
;
A
#
# COMPACT_ATOMS: atom_id res chain seq x y z
N MET A 1 24.91 75.66 82.45
CA MET A 1 24.51 75.94 83.86
C MET A 1 23.54 74.85 84.26
N PRO A 2 23.59 74.39 85.54
CA PRO A 2 24.69 73.74 86.28
C PRO A 2 24.32 72.28 86.57
N ILE A 3 25.29 71.37 86.59
CA ILE A 3 25.87 70.79 87.84
C ILE A 3 24.84 70.40 88.84
N ILE A 4 24.80 69.11 89.17
CA ILE A 4 24.84 68.60 90.60
C ILE A 4 25.11 67.08 90.55
N GLN A 5 26.35 66.69 90.99
CA GLN A 5 26.57 65.45 91.75
C GLN A 5 25.97 65.63 93.13
N PRO A 6 25.83 64.66 93.97
CA PRO A 6 26.67 63.59 94.35
C PRO A 6 25.97 62.37 94.95
N GLY A 7 26.76 61.42 95.38
CA GLY A 7 26.36 60.58 96.50
C GLY A 7 26.89 59.13 96.52
N PHE A 8 28.17 59.04 96.68
CA PHE A 8 28.85 57.84 97.14
C PHE A 8 28.39 57.43 98.54
N ARG A 9 27.58 56.41 98.64
CA ARG A 9 27.30 55.86 100.02
C ARG A 9 27.91 54.48 100.08
N LEU A 10 28.84 54.35 101.05
CA LEU A 10 29.52 53.18 101.58
C LEU A 10 28.59 51.96 101.69
N ILE A 11 28.80 51.02 100.77
CA ILE A 11 28.18 49.70 100.84
C ILE A 11 28.90 48.93 102.02
N ASN A 12 28.14 48.66 103.03
CA ASN A 12 28.62 47.95 104.21
C ASN A 12 29.09 46.53 103.83
N LYS A 13 30.29 46.09 104.34
CA LYS A 13 30.99 44.83 104.00
C LYS A 13 30.06 43.60 104.11
N TYR A 14 29.03 43.69 104.88
CA TYR A 14 28.08 42.60 105.11
C TYR A 14 27.03 42.46 103.93
N THR A 15 26.71 43.54 103.26
CA THR A 15 25.71 43.48 102.11
C THR A 15 26.32 42.83 100.91
N LEU A 16 27.64 43.00 100.72
CA LEU A 16 28.41 42.34 99.61
C LEU A 16 28.48 40.82 99.80
N SER A 17 28.64 40.42 101.14
CA SER A 17 28.69 38.98 101.47
C SER A 17 27.40 38.27 101.34
N ILE A 18 26.30 38.92 101.61
CA ILE A 18 24.91 38.38 101.48
C ILE A 18 24.55 38.29 99.97
N ALA A 19 24.92 39.28 99.13
CA ALA A 19 24.73 39.23 97.72
C ALA A 19 25.46 38.09 97.04
N LEU A 20 26.68 37.83 97.48
CA LEU A 20 27.54 36.74 96.95
C LEU A 20 26.92 35.36 97.30
N ILE A 21 26.45 35.19 98.55
CA ILE A 21 25.78 33.94 98.96
C ILE A 21 24.52 33.70 98.18
N PHE A 22 23.71 34.76 97.87
CA PHE A 22 22.49 34.64 97.10
C PHE A 22 22.77 34.23 95.69
N VAL A 23 23.80 34.76 95.03
CA VAL A 23 24.23 34.40 93.71
C VAL A 23 24.68 32.92 93.61
N ILE A 24 25.40 32.46 94.71
CA ILE A 24 25.90 31.06 94.76
C ILE A 24 24.70 30.10 94.92
N VAL A 25 23.67 30.46 95.75
CA VAL A 25 22.51 29.66 95.92
C VAL A 25 21.65 29.59 94.64
N VAL A 26 21.54 30.69 93.87
CA VAL A 26 20.82 30.70 92.59
C VAL A 26 21.57 29.86 91.55
N ILE A 27 22.86 29.87 91.56
CA ILE A 27 23.65 29.03 90.62
C ILE A 27 23.47 27.54 90.96
N VAL A 28 23.49 27.20 92.28
CA VAL A 28 23.28 25.80 92.67
C VAL A 28 21.90 25.32 92.40
N ILE A 29 20.85 26.16 92.55
CA ILE A 29 19.46 25.80 92.20
C ILE A 29 19.34 25.61 90.62
N LYS A 30 20.03 26.41 89.89
CA LYS A 30 20.03 26.23 88.39
C LYS A 30 20.78 24.99 87.95
N SER A 31 21.81 24.56 88.70
CA SER A 31 22.55 23.36 88.33
C SER A 31 21.90 22.05 88.74
N VAL A 32 21.01 22.06 89.67
CA VAL A 32 20.25 20.86 90.16
C VAL A 32 18.93 20.66 89.41
N GLY A 33 18.42 21.70 88.71
CA GLY A 33 17.14 21.67 87.97
C GLY A 33 17.21 21.10 86.53
N GLY A 34 18.30 20.50 86.17
CA GLY A 34 18.42 19.83 84.90
C GLY A 34 17.78 18.44 84.89
N THR A 35 16.47 18.34 84.94
CA THR A 35 15.76 17.11 84.59
C THR A 35 16.00 16.84 83.08
N SER A 36 17.00 16.03 82.83
CA SER A 36 17.19 15.41 81.53
C SER A 36 15.94 14.54 81.29
N LYS A 37 15.04 15.09 80.49
CA LYS A 37 13.95 14.32 79.87
C LYS A 37 14.66 13.34 78.92
N LYS A 38 14.87 12.13 79.35
CA LYS A 38 15.26 11.03 78.45
C LYS A 38 14.14 10.90 77.44
N GLU A 39 14.34 11.49 76.30
CA GLU A 39 13.55 11.18 75.11
C GLU A 39 13.75 9.66 74.90
N GLN A 40 12.70 8.91 75.13
CA GLN A 40 12.66 7.49 74.82
C GLN A 40 12.92 7.40 73.31
N GLU A 41 14.13 7.08 72.97
CA GLU A 41 14.48 6.70 71.61
C GLU A 41 13.56 5.56 71.24
N LYS A 42 12.53 5.90 70.45
CA LYS A 42 11.56 4.96 69.91
C LYS A 42 12.39 3.97 69.10
N LEU A 43 12.61 2.80 69.65
CA LEU A 43 13.27 1.70 68.96
C LEU A 43 12.51 1.41 67.68
N ILE A 44 12.95 2.06 66.60
CA ILE A 44 12.48 1.80 65.26
C ILE A 44 12.99 0.42 64.89
N ARG A 45 12.14 -0.58 65.00
CA ARG A 45 12.49 -1.92 64.52
C ARG A 45 12.65 -1.82 63.01
N PRO A 46 13.84 -2.15 62.45
CA PRO A 46 14.02 -2.20 61.00
C PRO A 46 13.11 -3.28 60.46
N VAL A 47 12.09 -2.89 59.72
CA VAL A 47 11.25 -3.81 58.96
C VAL A 47 11.78 -3.87 57.53
N GLN A 48 12.05 -5.07 57.09
CA GLN A 48 12.44 -5.30 55.71
C GLN A 48 11.21 -5.11 54.84
N VAL A 49 11.14 -3.96 54.17
CA VAL A 49 10.07 -3.68 53.18
C VAL A 49 10.55 -4.12 51.81
N VAL A 50 9.86 -5.08 51.25
CA VAL A 50 10.01 -5.40 49.84
C VAL A 50 9.03 -4.51 49.09
N LYS A 51 9.59 -3.64 48.25
CA LYS A 51 8.81 -2.83 47.32
C LYS A 51 8.22 -3.78 46.28
N VAL A 52 6.95 -4.12 46.43
CA VAL A 52 6.23 -4.93 45.43
C VAL A 52 6.10 -4.07 44.20
N ALA A 53 6.96 -4.31 43.24
CA ALA A 53 6.75 -3.79 41.88
C ALA A 53 5.67 -4.64 41.24
N HIS A 54 4.65 -3.99 40.65
CA HIS A 54 3.72 -4.69 39.77
C HIS A 54 4.53 -5.27 38.62
N LYS A 55 4.92 -6.52 38.76
CA LYS A 55 5.37 -7.30 37.61
C LYS A 55 4.12 -7.71 36.90
N ILE A 56 3.89 -7.12 35.72
CA ILE A 56 2.85 -7.64 34.82
C ILE A 56 3.28 -9.08 34.54
N ALA A 57 2.62 -10.02 35.21
CA ALA A 57 2.75 -11.44 34.93
C ALA A 57 1.91 -11.71 33.68
N GLY A 58 2.30 -11.08 32.57
CA GLY A 58 1.83 -11.47 31.28
C GLY A 58 2.59 -12.75 30.90
N GLN A 59 1.91 -13.84 30.75
CA GLN A 59 2.44 -14.94 29.98
C GLN A 59 2.67 -14.37 28.57
N SER A 60 3.93 -14.24 28.15
CA SER A 60 4.23 -13.95 26.76
C SER A 60 3.89 -15.20 25.97
N LEU A 61 2.71 -15.19 25.34
CA LEU A 61 2.35 -16.21 24.36
C LEU A 61 3.13 -15.90 23.08
N SER A 62 4.11 -16.72 22.76
CA SER A 62 4.80 -16.68 21.48
C SER A 62 4.03 -17.56 20.51
N LEU A 63 3.40 -16.94 19.53
CA LEU A 63 2.73 -17.62 18.42
C LEU A 63 3.63 -17.53 17.19
N THR A 64 3.80 -18.66 16.52
CA THR A 64 4.43 -18.69 15.20
C THR A 64 3.31 -18.49 14.18
N GLY A 65 3.45 -17.48 13.33
CA GLY A 65 2.51 -17.21 12.25
C GLY A 65 3.28 -16.96 10.96
N GLU A 66 2.62 -17.11 9.84
CA GLU A 66 3.12 -16.75 8.52
C GLU A 66 2.49 -15.45 8.04
N ILE A 67 3.28 -14.59 7.40
CA ILE A 67 2.77 -13.36 6.79
C ILE A 67 2.52 -13.66 5.32
N LEU A 68 1.26 -13.69 4.94
CA LEU A 68 0.82 -13.89 3.57
C LEU A 68 0.33 -12.59 2.96
N ALA A 69 0.43 -12.48 1.64
CA ALA A 69 -0.22 -11.38 0.92
C ALA A 69 -1.74 -11.58 1.01
N LYS A 70 -2.47 -10.50 1.30
CA LYS A 70 -3.93 -10.53 1.41
C LYS A 70 -4.59 -10.93 0.10
N ASN A 71 -4.08 -10.43 -1.03
CA ASN A 71 -4.59 -10.70 -2.36
C ASN A 71 -3.48 -11.22 -3.27
N GLU A 72 -3.71 -12.40 -3.84
CA GLU A 72 -2.88 -12.98 -4.87
C GLU A 72 -3.68 -13.12 -6.16
N ILE A 73 -3.07 -12.82 -7.29
CA ILE A 73 -3.68 -12.88 -8.62
C ILE A 73 -2.85 -13.83 -9.48
N ASP A 74 -3.52 -14.83 -10.06
CA ASP A 74 -2.92 -15.69 -11.06
C ASP A 74 -3.05 -15.03 -12.44
N LEU A 75 -1.93 -14.75 -13.07
CA LEU A 75 -1.88 -14.24 -14.44
C LEU A 75 -1.88 -15.39 -15.45
N SER A 76 -2.72 -15.28 -16.46
CA SER A 76 -2.88 -16.26 -17.53
C SER A 76 -3.07 -15.58 -18.88
N PHE A 77 -2.65 -16.26 -19.96
CA PHE A 77 -2.95 -15.82 -21.31
C PHE A 77 -4.42 -16.07 -21.66
N ARG A 78 -4.97 -15.24 -22.57
CA ARG A 78 -6.34 -15.39 -23.10
C ARG A 78 -6.41 -16.30 -24.32
N ILE A 79 -5.26 -16.70 -24.87
CA ILE A 79 -5.13 -17.60 -26.03
C ILE A 79 -4.09 -18.67 -25.73
N ASP A 80 -4.20 -19.79 -26.45
CA ASP A 80 -3.20 -20.86 -26.40
C ASP A 80 -1.96 -20.43 -27.20
N GLY A 81 -0.81 -20.96 -26.79
CA GLY A 81 0.42 -20.72 -27.55
C GLY A 81 1.67 -21.23 -26.84
N LYS A 82 2.79 -21.19 -27.53
CA LYS A 82 4.11 -21.52 -26.97
C LYS A 82 4.67 -20.28 -26.28
N LEU A 83 5.05 -20.40 -25.01
CA LEU A 83 5.73 -19.37 -24.25
C LEU A 83 7.16 -19.24 -24.75
N ILE A 84 7.51 -18.10 -25.38
CA ILE A 84 8.86 -17.86 -25.92
C ILE A 84 9.76 -17.11 -24.97
N GLU A 85 9.17 -16.24 -24.14
CA GLU A 85 9.94 -15.35 -23.28
C GLU A 85 9.20 -15.09 -21.97
N ARG A 86 9.95 -15.14 -20.86
CA ARG A 86 9.54 -14.68 -19.54
C ARG A 86 10.50 -13.57 -19.10
N LEU A 87 9.97 -12.38 -18.83
CA LEU A 87 10.73 -11.16 -18.60
C LEU A 87 10.94 -10.84 -17.10
N VAL A 88 10.30 -11.61 -16.21
CA VAL A 88 10.34 -11.38 -14.76
C VAL A 88 10.55 -12.68 -14.00
N SER A 89 11.11 -12.60 -12.80
CA SER A 89 11.41 -13.73 -11.90
C SER A 89 10.66 -13.58 -10.58
N VAL A 90 10.64 -14.67 -9.79
CA VAL A 90 10.07 -14.62 -8.44
C VAL A 90 10.84 -13.59 -7.60
N GLY A 91 10.11 -12.72 -6.91
CA GLY A 91 10.64 -11.62 -6.13
C GLY A 91 10.70 -10.28 -6.86
N ASP A 92 10.49 -10.26 -8.19
CA ASP A 92 10.52 -9.00 -8.95
C ASP A 92 9.28 -8.16 -8.69
N LEU A 93 9.48 -6.84 -8.61
CA LEU A 93 8.42 -5.85 -8.58
C LEU A 93 7.92 -5.59 -9.99
N VAL A 94 6.60 -5.62 -10.18
CA VAL A 94 5.94 -5.36 -11.46
C VAL A 94 4.95 -4.23 -11.34
N THR A 95 4.84 -3.45 -12.42
CA THR A 95 3.93 -2.31 -12.51
C THR A 95 2.74 -2.62 -13.44
N THR A 96 1.65 -1.92 -13.24
CA THR A 96 0.46 -2.02 -14.12
C THR A 96 0.84 -1.72 -15.57
N GLY A 97 0.39 -2.57 -16.50
CA GLY A 97 0.69 -2.49 -17.94
C GLY A 97 2.05 -3.07 -18.35
N GLN A 98 2.88 -3.49 -17.40
CA GLN A 98 4.19 -4.13 -17.73
C GLN A 98 3.96 -5.50 -18.37
N ILE A 99 4.71 -5.77 -19.44
CA ILE A 99 4.71 -7.10 -20.08
C ILE A 99 5.64 -8.00 -19.29
N VAL A 100 5.14 -9.16 -18.86
CA VAL A 100 5.85 -10.11 -18.01
C VAL A 100 6.18 -11.43 -18.72
N ALA A 101 5.43 -11.75 -19.80
CA ALA A 101 5.68 -12.94 -20.62
C ALA A 101 5.15 -12.74 -22.04
N ARG A 102 5.64 -13.53 -22.99
CA ARG A 102 5.21 -13.48 -24.40
C ARG A 102 5.03 -14.87 -24.98
N LEU A 103 3.94 -15.03 -25.73
CA LEU A 103 3.72 -16.18 -26.60
C LEU A 103 4.37 -15.95 -27.97
N ASP A 104 4.58 -17.05 -28.71
CA ASP A 104 4.96 -16.99 -30.11
C ASP A 104 3.84 -16.30 -30.91
N PRO A 105 4.11 -15.15 -31.55
CA PRO A 105 3.09 -14.40 -32.25
C PRO A 105 2.94 -14.79 -33.73
N GLN A 106 3.68 -15.77 -34.25
CA GLN A 106 3.79 -15.99 -35.70
C GLN A 106 2.41 -16.27 -36.33
N ASP A 107 1.71 -17.29 -35.86
CA ASP A 107 0.40 -17.68 -36.41
C ASP A 107 -0.62 -16.55 -36.30
N VAL A 108 -0.58 -15.80 -35.19
CA VAL A 108 -1.53 -14.70 -34.95
C VAL A 108 -1.23 -13.49 -35.84
N LYS A 109 0.05 -13.21 -36.12
CA LYS A 109 0.47 -12.18 -37.08
C LYS A 109 0.08 -12.53 -38.51
N ASP A 110 0.23 -13.80 -38.90
CA ASP A 110 -0.18 -14.26 -40.24
C ASP A 110 -1.69 -14.11 -40.40
N ASN A 111 -2.48 -14.45 -39.39
CA ASN A 111 -3.92 -14.20 -39.37
C ASN A 111 -4.27 -12.70 -39.46
N LEU A 112 -3.51 -11.81 -38.78
CA LEU A 112 -3.67 -10.37 -38.91
C LEU A 112 -3.43 -9.87 -40.34
N ILE A 113 -2.39 -10.37 -40.99
CA ILE A 113 -2.07 -10.02 -42.37
C ILE A 113 -3.20 -10.48 -43.32
N ALA A 114 -3.72 -11.70 -43.13
CA ALA A 114 -4.87 -12.22 -43.87
C ALA A 114 -6.13 -11.37 -43.66
N ALA A 115 -6.46 -11.00 -42.43
CA ALA A 115 -7.62 -10.15 -42.12
C ALA A 115 -7.48 -8.76 -42.76
N LYS A 116 -6.27 -8.17 -42.75
CA LYS A 116 -6.00 -6.89 -43.41
C LYS A 116 -6.19 -6.98 -44.93
N SER A 117 -5.71 -8.07 -45.53
CA SER A 117 -5.88 -8.31 -46.96
C SER A 117 -7.37 -8.48 -47.33
N ASN A 118 -8.15 -9.16 -46.52
CA ASN A 118 -9.59 -9.31 -46.70
C ASN A 118 -10.32 -7.96 -46.64
N LEU A 119 -9.95 -7.09 -45.68
CA LEU A 119 -10.47 -5.73 -45.62
C LEU A 119 -10.21 -4.93 -46.87
N ASN A 120 -8.94 -4.97 -47.37
CA ASN A 120 -8.57 -4.28 -48.61
C ASN A 120 -9.39 -4.77 -49.80
N ALA A 121 -9.64 -6.09 -49.92
CA ALA A 121 -10.46 -6.65 -50.97
C ALA A 121 -11.95 -6.24 -50.85
N ALA A 122 -12.49 -6.21 -49.64
CA ALA A 122 -13.86 -5.73 -49.37
C ALA A 122 -13.99 -4.24 -49.70
N GLN A 123 -13.01 -3.43 -49.36
CA GLN A 123 -12.98 -2.00 -49.70
C GLN A 123 -12.94 -1.75 -51.21
N ALA A 124 -12.14 -2.49 -51.97
CA ALA A 124 -12.12 -2.40 -53.41
C ALA A 124 -13.45 -2.79 -54.04
N ALA A 125 -14.12 -3.81 -53.48
CA ALA A 125 -15.47 -4.19 -53.91
C ALA A 125 -16.53 -3.11 -53.60
N LEU A 126 -16.42 -2.43 -52.46
CA LEU A 126 -17.29 -1.30 -52.11
C LEU A 126 -17.07 -0.12 -53.05
N ASP A 127 -15.85 0.23 -53.38
CA ASP A 127 -15.50 1.31 -54.32
C ASP A 127 -16.08 1.03 -55.72
N GLN A 128 -16.00 -0.24 -56.18
CA GLN A 128 -16.58 -0.67 -57.44
C GLN A 128 -18.16 -0.57 -57.40
N ALA A 129 -18.78 -1.05 -56.34
CA ALA A 129 -20.23 -1.00 -56.16
C ALA A 129 -20.73 0.45 -56.08
N THR A 130 -20.02 1.32 -55.33
CA THR A 130 -20.33 2.76 -55.22
C THR A 130 -20.27 3.44 -56.59
N SER A 131 -19.21 3.15 -57.38
CA SER A 131 -19.05 3.68 -58.71
C SER A 131 -20.14 3.18 -59.68
N ASN A 132 -20.57 1.92 -59.50
CA ASN A 132 -21.67 1.35 -60.32
C ASN A 132 -23.02 1.98 -59.97
N GLU A 133 -23.34 2.07 -58.65
CA GLU A 133 -24.58 2.75 -58.21
C GLU A 133 -24.65 4.17 -58.75
N GLY A 134 -23.57 4.98 -58.60
CA GLY A 134 -23.51 6.35 -59.10
C GLY A 134 -23.76 6.44 -60.59
N ARG A 135 -23.22 5.52 -61.42
CA ARG A 135 -23.50 5.45 -62.88
C ARG A 135 -24.96 5.11 -63.17
N GLN A 136 -25.53 4.09 -62.46
CA GLN A 136 -26.92 3.69 -62.66
C GLN A 136 -27.89 4.81 -62.27
N LYS A 137 -27.61 5.55 -61.21
CA LYS A 137 -28.38 6.71 -60.77
C LYS A 137 -28.46 7.81 -61.81
N ILE A 138 -27.34 8.14 -62.45
CA ILE A 138 -27.27 9.11 -63.54
C ILE A 138 -28.04 8.61 -64.79
N LEU A 139 -27.91 7.34 -65.15
CA LEU A 139 -28.61 6.75 -66.28
C LEU A 139 -30.11 6.66 -66.02
N LEU A 140 -30.57 6.40 -64.80
CA LEU A 140 -31.96 6.41 -64.40
C LEU A 140 -32.58 7.80 -64.54
N SER A 141 -31.88 8.84 -64.08
CA SER A 141 -32.33 10.23 -64.20
C SER A 141 -32.48 10.69 -65.67
N LYS A 142 -31.74 10.05 -66.59
CA LYS A 142 -31.82 10.28 -68.02
C LYS A 142 -32.82 9.36 -68.74
N GLY A 143 -33.56 8.48 -68.03
CA GLY A 143 -34.52 7.54 -68.57
C GLY A 143 -33.92 6.39 -69.39
N VAL A 144 -32.55 6.14 -69.25
CA VAL A 144 -31.82 5.14 -70.03
C VAL A 144 -31.92 3.73 -69.44
N VAL A 145 -32.09 3.62 -68.09
CA VAL A 145 -32.26 2.35 -67.36
C VAL A 145 -33.53 2.30 -66.58
N THR A 146 -33.95 1.09 -66.18
CA THR A 146 -35.19 0.86 -65.41
C THR A 146 -34.90 1.04 -63.87
N ASN A 147 -35.93 1.32 -63.07
CA ASN A 147 -35.83 1.35 -61.60
C ASN A 147 -35.27 0.05 -61.04
N ALA A 148 -35.67 -1.11 -61.57
CA ALA A 148 -35.18 -2.41 -61.16
C ALA A 148 -33.65 -2.52 -61.28
N LYS A 149 -33.08 -1.97 -62.39
CA LYS A 149 -31.62 -1.96 -62.60
C LYS A 149 -30.85 -1.08 -61.59
N TYR A 150 -31.46 0.03 -61.19
CA TYR A 150 -30.92 0.89 -60.16
C TYR A 150 -31.03 0.23 -58.75
N GLU A 151 -32.18 -0.40 -58.45
CA GLU A 151 -32.38 -1.12 -57.19
C GLU A 151 -31.40 -2.29 -57.04
N ASP A 152 -31.06 -3.02 -58.11
CA ASP A 152 -30.02 -4.04 -58.14
C ASP A 152 -28.68 -3.46 -57.76
N ALA A 153 -28.30 -2.29 -58.33
CA ALA A 153 -27.00 -1.64 -58.03
C ALA A 153 -26.97 -1.12 -56.60
N LEU A 154 -28.05 -0.60 -56.06
CA LEU A 154 -28.20 -0.17 -54.69
C LEU A 154 -28.04 -1.36 -53.71
N SER A 155 -28.69 -2.48 -53.99
CA SER A 155 -28.57 -3.71 -53.21
C SER A 155 -27.13 -4.24 -53.22
N GLN A 156 -26.41 -4.18 -54.36
CA GLN A 156 -25.02 -4.54 -54.44
C GLN A 156 -24.13 -3.62 -53.58
N LEU A 157 -24.40 -2.30 -53.59
CA LEU A 157 -23.68 -1.33 -52.75
C LEU A 157 -23.90 -1.65 -51.28
N GLN A 158 -25.15 -1.87 -50.83
CA GLN A 158 -25.43 -2.22 -49.44
C GLN A 158 -24.75 -3.54 -49.02
N SER A 159 -24.74 -4.54 -49.92
CA SER A 159 -24.05 -5.82 -49.67
C SER A 159 -22.51 -5.64 -49.55
N ALA A 160 -21.94 -4.79 -50.42
CA ALA A 160 -20.51 -4.49 -50.33
C ALA A 160 -20.13 -3.73 -49.04
N GLN A 161 -20.99 -2.80 -48.61
CA GLN A 161 -20.83 -2.06 -47.34
C GLN A 161 -20.86 -3.00 -46.13
N ALA A 162 -21.84 -3.91 -46.07
CA ALA A 162 -21.89 -4.93 -45.01
C ALA A 162 -20.68 -5.85 -44.98
N LYS A 163 -20.09 -6.15 -46.16
CA LYS A 163 -18.82 -6.93 -46.26
C LYS A 163 -17.62 -6.17 -45.67
N VAL A 164 -17.54 -4.85 -45.89
CA VAL A 164 -16.49 -4.03 -45.30
C VAL A 164 -16.63 -4.01 -43.78
N GLU A 165 -17.82 -3.76 -43.25
CA GLU A 165 -18.07 -3.78 -41.81
C GLU A 165 -17.69 -5.14 -41.18
N GLY A 166 -18.03 -6.25 -41.82
CA GLY A 166 -17.64 -7.59 -41.40
C GLY A 166 -16.11 -7.81 -41.45
N ALA A 167 -15.44 -7.29 -42.48
CA ALA A 167 -13.98 -7.38 -42.61
C ALA A 167 -13.26 -6.51 -41.57
N GLU A 168 -13.77 -5.33 -41.23
CA GLU A 168 -13.29 -4.46 -40.18
C GLU A 168 -13.38 -5.14 -38.80
N ALA A 169 -14.52 -5.76 -38.49
CA ALA A 169 -14.68 -6.53 -37.26
C ALA A 169 -13.69 -7.68 -37.15
N ASN A 170 -13.45 -8.42 -38.26
CA ASN A 170 -12.47 -9.48 -38.31
C ASN A 170 -11.03 -8.96 -38.12
N LEU A 171 -10.69 -7.80 -38.71
CA LEU A 171 -9.38 -7.16 -38.51
C LEU A 171 -9.19 -6.78 -37.03
N SER A 172 -10.18 -6.15 -36.40
CA SER A 172 -10.14 -5.78 -35.00
C SER A 172 -9.94 -7.02 -34.09
N GLN A 173 -10.63 -8.12 -34.37
CA GLN A 173 -10.44 -9.39 -33.67
C GLN A 173 -9.00 -9.93 -33.82
N ALA A 174 -8.44 -9.87 -35.03
CA ALA A 174 -7.08 -10.33 -35.29
C ALA A 174 -6.05 -9.43 -34.56
N GLN A 175 -6.26 -8.12 -34.51
CA GLN A 175 -5.43 -7.18 -33.74
C GLN A 175 -5.44 -7.51 -32.25
N ASN A 176 -6.61 -7.72 -31.68
CA ASN A 176 -6.75 -8.10 -30.25
C ASN A 176 -6.03 -9.42 -29.95
N ARG A 177 -6.09 -10.41 -30.86
CA ARG A 177 -5.35 -11.68 -30.69
C ARG A 177 -3.84 -11.47 -30.67
N VAL A 178 -3.30 -10.54 -31.44
CA VAL A 178 -1.87 -10.18 -31.38
C VAL A 178 -1.55 -9.53 -30.04
N GLU A 179 -2.40 -8.68 -29.51
CA GLU A 179 -2.19 -8.11 -28.17
C GLU A 179 -2.20 -9.18 -27.08
N TYR A 180 -3.05 -10.20 -27.19
CA TYR A 180 -3.15 -11.30 -26.22
C TYR A 180 -1.91 -12.22 -26.22
N THR A 181 -1.01 -12.09 -27.16
CA THR A 181 0.30 -12.77 -27.11
C THR A 181 1.24 -12.15 -26.05
N ASN A 182 0.97 -10.95 -25.56
CA ASN A 182 1.71 -10.30 -24.50
C ASN A 182 0.93 -10.40 -23.20
N LEU A 183 1.49 -11.06 -22.18
CA LEU A 183 0.92 -11.09 -20.86
C LEU A 183 1.28 -9.79 -20.14
N LYS A 184 0.27 -8.95 -19.91
CA LYS A 184 0.41 -7.68 -19.19
C LYS A 184 -0.10 -7.82 -17.77
N VAL A 185 0.49 -7.09 -16.85
CA VAL A 185 0.08 -7.01 -15.45
C VAL A 185 -1.04 -5.98 -15.32
N ASP A 186 -2.18 -6.39 -14.76
CA ASP A 186 -3.32 -5.49 -14.54
C ASP A 186 -3.15 -4.65 -13.26
N THR A 187 -2.49 -5.18 -12.23
CA THR A 187 -2.31 -4.52 -10.92
C THR A 187 -0.86 -4.67 -10.45
N ALA A 188 -0.24 -3.57 -10.01
CA ALA A 188 1.14 -3.58 -9.51
C ALA A 188 1.29 -4.51 -8.29
N GLY A 189 2.44 -5.19 -8.19
CA GLY A 189 2.70 -6.14 -7.11
C GLY A 189 4.08 -6.78 -7.18
N ILE A 190 4.25 -7.88 -6.47
CA ILE A 190 5.48 -8.69 -6.44
C ILE A 190 5.15 -10.08 -6.98
N VAL A 191 6.00 -10.62 -7.84
CA VAL A 191 5.86 -11.99 -8.36
C VAL A 191 6.17 -12.98 -7.22
N THR A 192 5.18 -13.79 -6.82
CA THR A 192 5.32 -14.78 -5.74
C THR A 192 5.60 -16.20 -6.26
N ALA A 193 5.10 -16.51 -7.45
CA ALA A 193 5.35 -17.81 -8.07
C ALA A 193 5.37 -17.72 -9.60
N VAL A 194 6.18 -18.56 -10.23
CA VAL A 194 6.18 -18.83 -11.67
C VAL A 194 5.71 -20.26 -11.86
N LYS A 195 4.72 -20.47 -12.76
CA LYS A 195 4.04 -21.76 -12.99
C LYS A 195 4.27 -22.31 -14.40
N ALA A 196 4.86 -21.52 -15.30
CA ALA A 196 5.21 -21.94 -16.66
C ALA A 196 6.56 -21.34 -17.10
N GLU A 197 7.34 -22.11 -17.83
CA GLU A 197 8.67 -21.72 -18.27
C GLU A 197 8.71 -21.49 -19.80
N ALA A 198 9.72 -20.71 -20.25
CA ALA A 198 9.95 -20.47 -21.67
C ALA A 198 10.20 -21.80 -22.40
N GLY A 199 9.54 -21.99 -23.53
CA GLY A 199 9.54 -23.23 -24.31
C GLY A 199 8.31 -24.11 -24.10
N GLU A 200 7.52 -23.88 -23.06
CA GLU A 200 6.31 -24.62 -22.72
C GLU A 200 5.11 -24.16 -23.56
N ILE A 201 4.18 -25.07 -23.83
CA ILE A 201 2.88 -24.76 -24.46
C ILE A 201 1.85 -24.54 -23.35
N VAL A 202 1.31 -23.32 -23.29
CA VAL A 202 0.29 -22.93 -22.32
C VAL A 202 -1.07 -22.82 -22.98
N ARG A 203 -2.14 -23.13 -22.20
CA ARG A 203 -3.52 -23.00 -22.65
C ARG A 203 -4.14 -21.69 -22.15
N ALA A 204 -5.18 -21.23 -22.83
CA ALA A 204 -5.97 -20.12 -22.36
C ALA A 204 -6.51 -20.37 -20.95
N GLY A 205 -6.32 -19.39 -20.03
CA GLY A 205 -6.72 -19.52 -18.62
C GLY A 205 -5.76 -20.32 -17.73
N GLN A 206 -4.73 -20.97 -18.31
CA GLN A 206 -3.69 -21.61 -17.49
C GLN A 206 -2.83 -20.57 -16.80
N ALA A 207 -2.71 -20.67 -15.45
CA ALA A 207 -1.89 -19.75 -14.68
C ALA A 207 -0.41 -19.90 -15.07
N VAL A 208 0.21 -18.79 -15.47
CA VAL A 208 1.63 -18.70 -15.86
C VAL A 208 2.47 -18.19 -14.70
N MET A 209 1.95 -17.25 -13.96
CA MET A 209 2.61 -16.71 -12.77
C MET A 209 1.59 -16.17 -11.77
N ARG A 210 2.05 -15.97 -10.55
CA ARG A 210 1.24 -15.40 -9.47
C ARG A 210 1.87 -14.12 -8.97
N ILE A 211 1.04 -13.12 -8.72
CA ILE A 211 1.44 -11.81 -8.21
C ILE A 211 0.70 -11.56 -6.90
N ALA A 212 1.43 -11.15 -5.87
CA ALA A 212 0.89 -10.58 -4.64
C ALA A 212 0.71 -9.08 -4.81
N THR A 213 -0.50 -8.58 -4.63
CA THR A 213 -0.76 -7.13 -4.68
C THR A 213 -0.28 -6.45 -3.39
N ASN A 214 -0.02 -5.14 -3.48
CA ASN A 214 0.46 -4.35 -2.32
C ASN A 214 -0.68 -3.95 -1.35
N GLU A 215 -1.89 -4.51 -1.50
CA GLU A 215 -3.10 -4.13 -0.78
C GLU A 215 -3.23 -4.71 0.65
N GLY A 216 -2.13 -4.95 1.32
CA GLY A 216 -2.11 -5.43 2.70
C GLY A 216 -1.50 -6.82 2.87
N LYS A 217 -1.20 -7.14 4.12
CA LYS A 217 -0.63 -8.44 4.52
C LYS A 217 -1.48 -8.98 5.67
N ASP A 218 -1.78 -10.25 5.65
CA ASP A 218 -2.48 -10.95 6.71
C ASP A 218 -1.49 -11.86 7.46
N ALA A 219 -1.61 -11.88 8.79
CA ALA A 219 -0.88 -12.81 9.65
C ALA A 219 -1.78 -14.02 9.94
N VAL A 220 -1.34 -15.20 9.57
CA VAL A 220 -2.09 -16.45 9.73
C VAL A 220 -1.33 -17.38 10.65
#